data_934b7ea403f9724478f858cd4ebfce43
#
_entry.id   934b7ea403f9724478f858cd4ebfce43
#
_cell.length_a   1.000
_cell.length_b   1.000
_cell.length_c   1.000
_cell.angle_alpha   90.00
_cell.angle_beta   90.00
_cell.angle_gamma   90.00
#
_symmetry.space_group_name_H-M   'P 1'
#
loop_
_entity.id
_entity.type
_entity.pdbx_description
1 polymer ?
#
loop_
_entity_poly.entity_id
_entity_poly.type
_entity_poly.pdbx_seq_one_letter_code
_entity_poly.pdbx_strand_id
1 'polypeptide(L)'
;MDPSEQREIETRIAGVLKSIFDPEIPVNIYDLGLIYNVEVDDDHVAHITMTLTAPNCPMADSLIEEVKYKVSGTRGVKDCDLKLTFNPPWDKSMLSDEARLELGFL
;
A
#
# COMPACT_ATOMS: atom_id res chain seq x y z
N MET A 1 -12.12 1.58 -19.37
CA MET A 1 -10.67 1.81 -19.37
C MET A 1 -9.96 0.61 -19.99
N ASP A 2 -8.96 0.86 -20.82
CA ASP A 2 -8.15 -0.18 -21.42
C ASP A 2 -7.38 -0.95 -20.34
N PRO A 3 -7.33 -2.30 -20.41
CA PRO A 3 -6.53 -3.07 -19.43
C PRO A 3 -5.06 -2.68 -19.36
N SER A 4 -4.47 -2.23 -20.45
CA SER A 4 -3.10 -1.71 -20.50
C SER A 4 -2.94 -0.45 -19.66
N GLU A 5 -3.87 0.48 -19.82
CA GLU A 5 -3.91 1.72 -19.04
C GLU A 5 -4.10 1.43 -17.56
N GLN A 6 -5.01 0.51 -17.25
CA GLN A 6 -5.26 0.10 -15.86
C GLN A 6 -3.98 -0.43 -15.20
N ARG A 7 -3.24 -1.30 -15.89
CA ARG A 7 -1.99 -1.85 -15.37
C ARG A 7 -0.91 -0.79 -15.20
N GLU A 8 -0.84 0.16 -16.11
CA GLU A 8 0.12 1.27 -15.98
C GLU A 8 -0.16 2.10 -14.74
N ILE A 9 -1.42 2.43 -14.49
CA ILE A 9 -1.81 3.20 -13.33
C ILE A 9 -1.54 2.40 -12.05
N GLU A 10 -1.89 1.12 -12.03
CA GLU A 10 -1.62 0.25 -10.87
C GLU A 10 -0.12 0.12 -10.59
N THR A 11 0.69 0.08 -11.62
CA THR A 11 2.14 0.06 -11.47
C THR A 11 2.67 1.36 -10.86
N ARG A 12 2.12 2.49 -11.28
CA ARG A 12 2.47 3.79 -10.68
C ARG A 12 2.09 3.85 -9.22
N ILE A 13 0.91 3.32 -8.88
CA ILE A 13 0.45 3.25 -7.49
C ILE A 13 1.39 2.39 -6.66
N ALA A 14 1.80 1.24 -7.18
CA ALA A 14 2.76 0.38 -6.48
C ALA A 14 4.07 1.13 -6.20
N GLY A 15 4.56 1.90 -7.18
CA GLY A 15 5.75 2.73 -6.99
C GLY A 15 5.57 3.79 -5.92
N VAL A 16 4.39 4.41 -5.86
CA VAL A 16 4.06 5.39 -4.82
C VAL A 16 4.04 4.72 -3.44
N LEU A 17 3.42 3.55 -3.34
CA LEU A 17 3.36 2.81 -2.07
C LEU A 17 4.74 2.39 -1.59
N LYS A 18 5.67 2.11 -2.50
CA LYS A 18 7.06 1.79 -2.15
C LYS A 18 7.83 3.00 -1.60
N SER A 19 7.29 4.19 -1.74
CA SER A 19 7.89 5.42 -1.20
C SER A 19 7.37 5.79 0.18
N ILE A 20 6.38 5.06 0.69
CA ILE A 20 5.76 5.32 1.99
C ILE A 20 6.30 4.29 2.99
N PHE A 21 6.85 4.77 4.10
CA PHE A 21 7.49 3.92 5.08
C PHE A 21 6.64 3.80 6.34
N ASP A 22 6.63 2.58 6.91
CA ASP A 22 6.02 2.35 8.22
C ASP A 22 6.77 3.14 9.29
N PRO A 23 6.06 3.78 10.24
CA PRO A 23 6.74 4.58 11.26
C PRO A 23 7.55 3.77 12.28
N GLU A 24 7.27 2.48 12.41
CA GLU A 24 7.92 1.62 13.40
C GLU A 24 8.96 0.69 12.78
N ILE A 25 8.73 0.23 11.57
CA ILE A 25 9.60 -0.71 10.86
C ILE A 25 10.19 0.02 9.65
N PRO A 26 11.53 0.12 9.51
CA PRO A 26 12.16 0.94 8.47
C PRO A 26 12.11 0.29 7.09
N VAL A 27 10.93 -0.10 6.65
CA VAL A 27 10.66 -0.71 5.35
C VAL A 27 9.42 -0.04 4.78
N ASN A 28 9.35 0.11 3.46
CA ASN A 28 8.17 0.66 2.82
C ASN A 28 6.98 -0.29 2.98
N ILE A 29 5.79 0.28 2.96
CA ILE A 29 4.56 -0.47 3.26
C ILE A 29 4.23 -1.54 2.22
N TYR A 30 4.70 -1.36 0.98
CA TYR A 30 4.46 -2.34 -0.07
C TYR A 30 5.27 -3.62 0.17
N ASP A 31 6.58 -3.47 0.40
CA ASP A 31 7.46 -4.61 0.66
C ASP A 31 7.22 -5.21 2.04
N LEU A 32 6.67 -4.43 2.95
CA LEU A 32 6.27 -4.93 4.26
C LEU A 32 5.10 -5.91 4.18
N GLY A 33 4.35 -5.87 3.06
CA GLY A 33 3.20 -6.75 2.87
C GLY A 33 1.92 -6.19 3.46
N LEU A 34 1.85 -4.89 3.69
CA LEU A 34 0.65 -4.26 4.23
C LEU A 34 -0.44 -4.02 3.18
N ILE A 35 -0.09 -4.09 1.91
CA ILE A 35 -1.02 -3.82 0.82
C ILE A 35 -1.57 -5.16 0.30
N TYR A 36 -2.85 -5.39 0.51
CA TYR A 36 -3.48 -6.66 0.14
C TYR A 36 -4.09 -6.62 -1.26
N ASN A 37 -4.54 -5.45 -1.71
CA ASN A 37 -5.09 -5.31 -3.05
C ASN A 37 -4.97 -3.88 -3.55
N VAL A 38 -4.71 -3.75 -4.83
CA VAL A 38 -4.68 -2.47 -5.55
C VAL A 38 -5.49 -2.66 -6.82
N GLU A 39 -6.54 -1.88 -7.00
CA GLU A 39 -7.39 -1.97 -8.19
C GLU A 39 -7.84 -0.58 -8.58
N VAL A 40 -7.76 -0.26 -9.89
CA VAL A 40 -8.27 1.01 -10.43
C VAL A 40 -9.51 0.69 -11.26
N ASP A 41 -10.63 1.34 -10.95
CA ASP A 41 -11.86 1.12 -11.68
C ASP A 41 -11.98 2.02 -12.92
N ASP A 42 -13.06 1.88 -13.68
CA ASP A 42 -13.28 2.63 -14.91
C ASP A 42 -13.47 4.14 -14.68
N ASP A 43 -13.76 4.54 -13.45
CA ASP A 43 -13.86 5.94 -13.05
C ASP A 43 -12.53 6.51 -12.59
N HIS A 44 -11.46 5.75 -12.73
CA HIS A 44 -10.11 6.12 -12.29
C HIS A 44 -9.99 6.31 -10.77
N VAL A 45 -10.83 5.62 -10.02
CA VAL A 45 -10.74 5.57 -8.57
C VAL A 45 -9.87 4.38 -8.17
N ALA A 46 -8.85 4.64 -7.36
CA ALA A 46 -7.97 3.59 -6.85
C ALA A 46 -8.59 2.99 -5.59
N HIS A 47 -8.82 1.69 -5.62
CA HIS A 47 -9.32 0.94 -4.47
C HIS A 47 -8.15 0.20 -3.84
N ILE A 48 -7.78 0.62 -2.64
CA ILE A 48 -6.66 0.03 -1.90
C ILE A 48 -7.21 -0.70 -0.69
N THR A 49 -6.83 -1.97 -0.56
CA THR A 49 -7.11 -2.74 0.67
C THR A 49 -5.78 -2.97 1.36
N MET A 50 -5.68 -2.54 2.62
CA MET A 50 -4.43 -2.66 3.36
C MET A 50 -4.68 -3.01 4.82
N THR A 51 -3.61 -3.42 5.49
CA THR A 51 -3.61 -3.68 6.93
C THR A 51 -2.49 -2.89 7.60
N LEU A 52 -2.36 -3.08 8.89
CA LEU A 52 -1.29 -2.50 9.72
C LEU A 52 -0.57 -3.63 10.45
N THR A 53 0.67 -3.36 10.90
CA THR A 53 1.44 -4.36 11.66
C THR A 53 0.84 -4.63 13.03
N ALA A 54 0.09 -3.66 13.57
CA ALA A 54 -0.62 -3.80 14.83
C ALA A 54 -1.91 -2.99 14.81
N PRO A 55 -3.02 -3.52 15.39
CA PRO A 55 -4.32 -2.83 15.35
C PRO A 55 -4.34 -1.49 16.09
N ASN A 56 -3.47 -1.30 17.07
CA ASN A 56 -3.45 -0.12 17.92
C ASN A 56 -2.22 0.76 17.68
N CYS A 57 -1.73 0.81 16.45
CA CYS A 57 -0.60 1.66 16.10
C CYS A 57 -0.99 3.15 16.26
N PRO A 58 -0.32 3.93 17.13
CA PRO A 58 -0.70 5.33 17.34
C PRO A 58 -0.47 6.22 16.12
N MET A 59 0.34 5.77 15.16
CA MET A 59 0.60 6.51 13.91
C MET A 59 -0.26 6.03 12.75
N ALA A 60 -1.24 5.17 13.03
CA ALA A 60 -2.08 4.56 11.98
C ALA A 60 -2.83 5.61 11.16
N ASP A 61 -3.43 6.59 11.81
CA ASP A 61 -4.20 7.63 11.13
C ASP A 61 -3.32 8.45 10.19
N SER A 62 -2.12 8.80 10.62
CA SER A 62 -1.16 9.53 9.79
C SER A 62 -0.73 8.73 8.58
N LEU A 63 -0.48 7.44 8.77
CA LEU A 63 -0.09 6.55 7.68
C LEU A 63 -1.20 6.40 6.65
N ILE A 64 -2.43 6.19 7.11
CA ILE A 64 -3.60 6.05 6.24
C ILE A 64 -3.81 7.34 5.44
N GLU A 65 -3.73 8.50 6.08
CA GLU A 65 -3.87 9.79 5.40
C GLU A 65 -2.77 10.00 4.36
N GLU A 66 -1.55 9.62 4.67
CA GLU A 66 -0.44 9.71 3.73
C GLU A 66 -0.69 8.83 2.51
N VAL A 67 -1.15 7.60 2.71
CA VAL A 67 -1.47 6.67 1.61
C VAL A 67 -2.54 7.27 0.71
N LYS A 68 -3.64 7.72 1.30
CA LYS A 68 -4.74 8.34 0.54
C LYS A 68 -4.27 9.54 -0.26
N TYR A 69 -3.52 10.42 0.36
CA TYR A 69 -3.03 11.65 -0.27
C TYR A 69 -2.12 11.33 -1.45
N LYS A 70 -1.14 10.47 -1.24
CA LYS A 70 -0.14 10.17 -2.27
C LYS A 70 -0.71 9.34 -3.41
N VAL A 71 -1.59 8.40 -3.11
CA VAL A 71 -2.26 7.60 -4.15
C VAL A 71 -3.20 8.48 -4.97
N SER A 72 -3.96 9.35 -4.34
CA SER A 72 -4.85 10.29 -5.04
C SER A 72 -4.08 11.25 -5.96
N GLY A 73 -2.84 11.58 -5.59
CA GLY A 73 -1.97 12.43 -6.40
C GLY A 73 -1.24 11.70 -7.52
N THR A 74 -1.44 10.40 -7.65
CA THR A 74 -0.78 9.60 -8.68
C THR A 74 -1.40 9.91 -10.04
N ARG A 75 -0.55 10.05 -11.06
CA ARG A 75 -1.01 10.34 -12.42
C ARG A 75 -1.96 9.25 -12.91
N GLY A 76 -3.14 9.67 -13.36
CA GLY A 76 -4.18 8.78 -13.83
C GLY A 76 -5.18 8.37 -12.76
N VAL A 77 -4.97 8.78 -11.51
CA VAL A 77 -5.88 8.51 -10.40
C VAL A 77 -6.68 9.75 -10.08
N LYS A 78 -8.01 9.60 -10.07
CA LYS A 78 -8.94 10.68 -9.73
C LYS A 78 -9.16 10.78 -8.23
N ASP A 79 -9.23 9.62 -7.55
CA ASP A 79 -9.50 9.56 -6.12
C ASP A 79 -9.01 8.22 -5.58
N CYS A 80 -8.90 8.12 -4.26
CA CYS A 80 -8.47 6.90 -3.59
C CYS A 80 -9.51 6.48 -2.56
N ASP A 81 -10.01 5.25 -2.71
CA ASP A 81 -10.87 4.61 -1.73
C ASP A 81 -10.03 3.58 -0.99
N LEU A 82 -9.75 3.82 0.28
CA LEU A 82 -8.90 2.96 1.09
C LEU A 82 -9.74 2.17 2.09
N LYS A 83 -9.56 0.87 2.10
CA LYS A 83 -10.21 -0.03 3.04
C LYS A 83 -9.17 -0.65 3.95
N LEU A 84 -9.31 -0.44 5.25
CA LEU A 84 -8.45 -1.04 6.25
C LEU A 84 -9.05 -2.37 6.71
N THR A 85 -8.25 -3.42 6.75
CA THR A 85 -8.68 -4.74 7.22
C THR A 85 -7.61 -5.36 8.09
N PHE A 86 -8.04 -6.19 9.04
CA PHE A 86 -7.15 -7.01 9.86
C PHE A 86 -7.41 -8.50 9.64
N ASN A 87 -8.03 -8.83 8.51
CA ASN A 87 -8.32 -10.22 8.13
C ASN A 87 -7.83 -10.45 6.70
N PRO A 88 -6.76 -11.24 6.48
CA PRO A 88 -5.93 -11.86 7.54
C PRO A 88 -5.08 -10.82 8.27
N PRO A 89 -4.66 -11.11 9.51
CA PRO A 89 -3.74 -10.22 10.22
C PRO A 89 -2.36 -10.27 9.58
N TRP A 90 -1.63 -9.17 9.68
CA TRP A 90 -0.27 -9.11 9.15
C TRP A 90 0.65 -10.07 9.88
N ASP A 91 1.55 -10.71 9.13
CA ASP A 91 2.52 -11.67 9.63
C ASP A 91 3.84 -11.46 8.89
N LYS A 92 4.96 -11.80 9.54
CA LYS A 92 6.30 -11.69 8.96
C LYS A 92 6.46 -12.48 7.66
N SER A 93 5.66 -13.53 7.45
CA SER A 93 5.68 -14.29 6.22
C SER A 93 5.24 -13.45 5.01
N MET A 94 4.61 -12.30 5.23
CA MET A 94 4.13 -11.41 4.19
C MET A 94 5.20 -10.43 3.68
N LEU A 95 6.35 -10.38 4.36
CA LEU A 95 7.47 -9.54 3.92
C LEU A 95 7.97 -10.01 2.56
N SER A 96 8.31 -9.07 1.67
CA SER A 96 8.99 -9.38 0.42
C SER A 96 10.41 -9.85 0.72
N ASP A 97 11.06 -10.51 -0.26
CA ASP A 97 12.46 -10.92 -0.12
C ASP A 97 13.37 -9.72 0.14
N GLU A 98 13.09 -8.60 -0.52
CA GLU A 98 13.85 -7.36 -0.34
C GLU A 98 13.73 -6.84 1.08
N ALA A 99 12.51 -6.87 1.65
CA ALA A 99 12.28 -6.44 3.01
C ALA A 99 12.98 -7.36 4.02
N ARG A 100 12.94 -8.66 3.79
CA ARG A 100 13.63 -9.64 4.65
C ARG A 100 15.12 -9.42 4.66
N LEU A 101 15.70 -9.15 3.49
CA LEU A 101 17.11 -8.87 3.37
C LEU A 101 17.49 -7.60 4.14
N GLU A 102 16.69 -6.54 3.99
CA GLU A 102 16.93 -5.27 4.65
C GLU A 102 16.84 -5.38 6.17
N LEU A 103 15.92 -6.20 6.66
CA LEU A 103 15.72 -6.42 8.09
C LEU A 103 16.63 -7.51 8.67
N GLY A 104 17.42 -8.17 7.82
CA GLY A 104 18.35 -9.21 8.28
C GLY A 104 17.70 -10.56 8.54
N PHE A 105 16.55 -10.85 7.93
CA PHE A 105 15.84 -12.12 8.07
C PHE A 105 16.26 -13.17 7.04
N LEU A 106 17.08 -12.80 6.08
CA LEU A 106 17.63 -13.72 5.08
C LEU A 106 19.07 -14.08 5.38
#